data_5688f7ca9190b0c8d94795465744d525
#
_entry.id   5688f7ca9190b0c8d94795465744d525
#
_cell.length_a   1.000
_cell.length_b   1.000
_cell.length_c   1.000
_cell.angle_alpha   90.00
_cell.angle_beta   90.00
_cell.angle_gamma   90.00
#
_symmetry.space_group_name_H-M   'P 1'
#
loop_
_entity.id
_entity.type
_entity.pdbx_description
1 polymer ?
#
loop_
_entity_poly.entity_id
_entity_poly.type
_entity_poly.pdbx_seq_one_letter_code
_entity_poly.pdbx_strand_id
1 'polypeptide(L)'
;DFVGGIQLTIPDDSLADVNPEYKKGAVVDITGETAEQFVRYRDIDKTQSALVRQERQKTFLQALVQKAQEKAGEDAGFVTGLYDSVKSYTVTNMGNDIFAKLLAASQNGITDTETVPGEGTHGENFDEYHIDEDALSDLIISMFYEKI
;
A
#
# COMPACT_ATOMS: atom_id res chain seq x y z
N ASP A 1 11.91 5.66 -7.91
CA ASP A 1 12.56 5.93 -9.21
C ASP A 1 12.99 4.66 -9.94
N PHE A 2 13.48 3.62 -9.24
CA PHE A 2 14.05 2.42 -9.88
C PHE A 2 13.07 1.71 -10.83
N VAL A 3 11.77 1.63 -10.48
CA VAL A 3 10.75 1.00 -11.34
C VAL A 3 10.31 1.87 -12.52
N GLY A 4 10.75 3.13 -12.59
CA GLY A 4 10.42 4.07 -13.68
C GLY A 4 9.08 4.79 -13.55
N GLY A 5 8.51 4.85 -12.34
CA GLY A 5 7.17 5.37 -12.09
C GLY A 5 6.09 4.30 -12.17
N ILE A 6 4.94 4.59 -11.57
CA ILE A 6 3.78 3.70 -11.57
C ILE A 6 2.52 4.48 -11.95
N GLN A 7 1.68 3.87 -12.77
CA GLN A 7 0.38 4.41 -13.11
C GLN A 7 -0.66 3.82 -12.16
N LEU A 8 -1.50 4.67 -11.58
CA LEU A 8 -2.59 4.23 -10.72
C LEU A 8 -3.81 5.15 -10.84
N THR A 9 -4.95 4.63 -10.40
CA THR A 9 -6.18 5.42 -10.30
C THR A 9 -6.30 5.99 -8.90
N ILE A 10 -6.56 7.30 -8.81
CA ILE A 10 -6.72 8.01 -7.53
C ILE A 10 -7.98 7.49 -6.81
N PRO A 11 -7.87 6.96 -5.57
CA PRO A 11 -8.99 6.33 -4.89
C PRO A 11 -9.99 7.32 -4.27
N ASP A 12 -9.54 8.53 -3.94
CA ASP A 12 -10.33 9.53 -3.23
C ASP A 12 -9.88 10.97 -3.55
N ASP A 13 -10.64 11.97 -3.09
CA ASP A 13 -10.35 13.40 -3.33
C ASP A 13 -9.47 14.04 -2.24
N SER A 14 -8.90 13.28 -1.30
CA SER A 14 -8.16 13.82 -0.16
C SER A 14 -6.89 14.60 -0.55
N LEU A 15 -6.37 14.37 -1.73
CA LEU A 15 -5.20 15.08 -2.28
C LEU A 15 -5.56 16.18 -3.27
N ALA A 16 -6.83 16.36 -3.63
CA ALA A 16 -7.24 17.30 -4.67
C ALA A 16 -6.90 18.77 -4.34
N ASP A 17 -6.88 19.12 -3.04
CA ASP A 17 -6.50 20.45 -2.55
C ASP A 17 -4.99 20.70 -2.62
N VAL A 18 -4.19 19.63 -2.57
CA VAL A 18 -2.73 19.66 -2.62
C VAL A 18 -2.23 19.59 -4.07
N ASN A 19 -2.86 18.74 -4.85
CA ASN A 19 -2.60 18.59 -6.28
C ASN A 19 -3.93 18.41 -7.04
N PRO A 20 -4.35 19.42 -7.83
CA PRO A 20 -5.64 19.37 -8.56
C PRO A 20 -5.78 18.21 -9.55
N GLU A 21 -4.68 17.58 -9.96
CA GLU A 21 -4.70 16.39 -10.82
C GLU A 21 -5.07 15.11 -10.05
N TYR A 22 -4.95 15.14 -8.71
CA TYR A 22 -5.20 13.99 -7.84
C TYR A 22 -6.66 13.92 -7.37
N LYS A 23 -7.57 13.93 -8.32
CA LYS A 23 -9.02 13.77 -8.08
C LYS A 23 -9.41 12.30 -8.19
N LYS A 24 -10.39 11.91 -7.39
CA LYS A 24 -10.97 10.57 -7.44
C LYS A 24 -11.28 10.11 -8.86
N GLY A 25 -10.77 8.94 -9.23
CA GLY A 25 -10.94 8.34 -10.55
C GLY A 25 -9.97 8.85 -11.62
N ALA A 26 -9.16 9.87 -11.35
CA ALA A 26 -8.10 10.27 -12.27
C ALA A 26 -7.02 9.19 -12.37
N VAL A 27 -6.49 8.95 -13.56
CA VAL A 27 -5.34 8.07 -13.78
C VAL A 27 -4.11 8.96 -13.87
N VAL A 28 -3.14 8.71 -13.00
CA VAL A 28 -1.93 9.52 -12.87
C VAL A 28 -0.67 8.67 -12.84
N ASP A 29 0.44 9.26 -13.26
CA ASP A 29 1.76 8.65 -13.14
C ASP A 29 2.43 9.16 -11.86
N ILE A 30 2.67 8.26 -10.90
CA ILE A 30 3.38 8.54 -9.66
C ILE A 30 4.85 8.19 -9.85
N THR A 31 5.71 9.18 -9.69
CA THR A 31 7.17 9.04 -9.73
C THR A 31 7.75 9.05 -8.32
N GLY A 32 9.07 8.80 -8.16
CA GLY A 32 9.73 8.89 -6.85
C GLY A 32 9.55 10.25 -6.17
N GLU A 33 9.49 11.34 -6.94
CA GLU A 33 9.29 12.70 -6.43
C GLU A 33 7.89 12.90 -5.85
N THR A 34 6.88 12.35 -6.49
CA THR A 34 5.47 12.52 -6.08
C THR A 34 4.96 11.41 -5.16
N ALA A 35 5.67 10.26 -5.11
CA ALA A 35 5.27 9.10 -4.32
C ALA A 35 5.21 9.41 -2.81
N GLU A 36 6.17 10.18 -2.29
CA GLU A 36 6.19 10.53 -0.88
C GLU A 36 4.95 11.34 -0.49
N GLN A 37 4.60 12.35 -1.28
CA GLN A 37 3.38 13.14 -1.05
C GLN A 37 2.14 12.25 -1.11
N PHE A 38 2.04 11.39 -2.12
CA PHE A 38 0.90 10.51 -2.31
C PHE A 38 0.65 9.56 -1.13
N VAL A 39 1.71 8.94 -0.59
CA VAL A 39 1.59 7.94 0.50
C VAL A 39 1.58 8.54 1.89
N ARG A 40 2.12 9.76 2.10
CA ARG A 40 2.29 10.35 3.44
C ARG A 40 1.26 11.41 3.79
N TYR A 41 0.72 12.12 2.79
CA TYR A 41 -0.22 13.21 3.08
C TYR A 41 -1.38 12.73 3.94
N ARG A 42 -1.72 13.55 4.91
CA ARG A 42 -2.89 13.37 5.79
C ARG A 42 -3.46 14.74 6.10
N ASP A 43 -4.75 14.91 5.87
CA ASP A 43 -5.51 16.06 6.34
C ASP A 43 -5.86 15.81 7.82
N ILE A 44 -5.10 16.42 8.71
CA ILE A 44 -5.23 16.22 10.16
C ILE A 44 -6.52 16.83 10.74
N ASP A 45 -7.16 17.73 10.00
CA ASP A 45 -8.40 18.38 10.42
C ASP A 45 -9.65 17.54 10.09
N LYS A 46 -9.46 16.46 9.31
CA LYS A 46 -10.55 15.51 8.97
C LYS A 46 -10.46 14.24 9.79
N THR A 47 -11.60 13.87 10.39
CA THR A 47 -11.76 12.56 11.05
C THR A 47 -11.47 11.41 10.07
N GLN A 48 -10.96 10.29 10.59
CA GLN A 48 -10.62 9.10 9.82
C GLN A 48 -9.60 9.31 8.67
N SER A 49 -8.92 10.45 8.62
CA SER A 49 -7.91 10.75 7.60
C SER A 49 -6.75 9.75 7.59
N ALA A 50 -6.52 9.05 8.70
CA ALA A 50 -5.57 7.94 8.77
C ALA A 50 -6.01 6.73 7.91
N LEU A 51 -7.29 6.38 7.92
CA LEU A 51 -7.85 5.31 7.09
C LEU A 51 -7.80 5.67 5.60
N VAL A 52 -8.14 6.91 5.26
CA VAL A 52 -8.01 7.42 3.89
C VAL A 52 -6.58 7.33 3.38
N ARG A 53 -5.60 7.70 4.20
CA ARG A 53 -4.18 7.52 3.87
C ARG A 53 -3.82 6.05 3.70
N GLN A 54 -4.33 5.17 4.54
CA GLN A 54 -4.09 3.72 4.45
C GLN A 54 -4.59 3.15 3.12
N GLU A 55 -5.77 3.54 2.65
CA GLU A 55 -6.28 3.11 1.34
C GLU A 55 -5.41 3.60 0.17
N ARG A 56 -4.87 4.82 0.25
CA ARG A 56 -3.90 5.30 -0.73
C ARG A 56 -2.60 4.51 -0.71
N GLN A 57 -2.09 4.17 0.49
CA GLN A 57 -0.90 3.33 0.64
C GLN A 57 -1.11 1.94 0.04
N LYS A 58 -2.29 1.35 0.25
CA LYS A 58 -2.69 0.07 -0.34
C LYS A 58 -2.73 0.14 -1.87
N THR A 59 -3.40 1.15 -2.42
CA THR A 59 -3.46 1.38 -3.88
C THR A 59 -2.06 1.53 -4.48
N PHE A 60 -1.20 2.31 -3.82
CA PHE A 60 0.19 2.48 -4.26
C PHE A 60 0.99 1.18 -4.23
N LEU A 61 0.88 0.41 -3.15
CA LEU A 61 1.59 -0.86 -3.00
C LEU A 61 1.16 -1.88 -4.05
N GLN A 62 -0.14 -1.98 -4.33
CA GLN A 62 -0.66 -2.87 -5.38
C GLN A 62 -0.08 -2.51 -6.76
N ALA A 63 -0.12 -1.23 -7.12
CA ALA A 63 0.43 -0.76 -8.39
C ALA A 63 1.95 -0.92 -8.48
N LEU A 64 2.67 -0.71 -7.37
CA LEU A 64 4.12 -0.93 -7.29
C LEU A 64 4.49 -2.40 -7.50
N VAL A 65 3.78 -3.33 -6.83
CA VAL A 65 4.00 -4.77 -6.98
C VAL A 65 3.74 -5.21 -8.41
N GLN A 66 2.62 -4.78 -9.00
CA GLN A 66 2.31 -5.08 -10.39
C GLN A 66 3.41 -4.59 -11.34
N LYS A 67 3.86 -3.35 -11.17
CA LYS A 67 4.95 -2.78 -12.00
C LYS A 67 6.27 -3.53 -11.83
N ALA A 68 6.59 -3.92 -10.60
CA ALA A 68 7.79 -4.70 -10.33
C ALA A 68 7.74 -6.09 -10.99
N GLN A 69 6.58 -6.73 -11.02
CA GLN A 69 6.38 -8.02 -11.70
C GLN A 69 6.51 -7.90 -13.21
N GLU A 70 5.91 -6.87 -13.81
CA GLU A 70 6.07 -6.59 -15.25
C GLU A 70 7.56 -6.45 -15.61
N LYS A 71 8.29 -5.63 -14.84
CA LYS A 71 9.72 -5.41 -15.05
C LYS A 71 10.58 -6.67 -14.82
N ALA A 72 10.25 -7.46 -13.83
CA ALA A 72 10.92 -8.74 -13.57
C ALA A 72 10.72 -9.75 -14.71
N GLY A 73 9.58 -9.68 -15.41
CA GLY A 73 9.34 -10.49 -16.62
C GLY A 73 10.11 -10.00 -17.84
N GLU A 74 10.46 -8.73 -17.91
CA GLU A 74 11.21 -8.12 -19.02
C GLU A 74 12.75 -8.25 -18.85
N ASP A 75 13.24 -8.18 -17.60
CA ASP A 75 14.67 -8.16 -17.26
C ASP A 75 14.98 -9.10 -16.08
N ALA A 76 15.74 -10.14 -16.34
CA ALA A 76 16.19 -11.11 -15.32
C ALA A 76 17.06 -10.47 -14.21
N GLY A 77 17.72 -9.34 -14.48
CA GLY A 77 18.53 -8.59 -13.50
C GLY A 77 17.70 -7.65 -12.61
N PHE A 78 16.47 -7.38 -13.01
CA PHE A 78 15.62 -6.37 -12.35
C PHE A 78 15.41 -6.65 -10.85
N VAL A 79 15.11 -7.91 -10.48
CA VAL A 79 14.84 -8.30 -9.09
C VAL A 79 16.03 -8.02 -8.18
N THR A 80 17.24 -8.36 -8.65
CA THR A 80 18.48 -8.07 -7.91
C THR A 80 18.71 -6.57 -7.78
N GLY A 81 18.53 -5.81 -8.87
CA GLY A 81 18.65 -4.36 -8.86
C GLY A 81 17.63 -3.68 -7.94
N LEU A 82 16.39 -4.17 -7.91
CA LEU A 82 15.35 -3.70 -7.01
C LEU A 82 15.73 -3.94 -5.54
N TYR A 83 16.17 -5.16 -5.22
CA TYR A 83 16.67 -5.50 -3.89
C TYR A 83 17.84 -4.58 -3.49
N ASP A 84 18.82 -4.42 -4.35
CA ASP A 84 19.98 -3.56 -4.11
C ASP A 84 19.60 -2.08 -3.89
N SER A 85 18.57 -1.61 -4.56
CA SER A 85 18.08 -0.22 -4.42
C SER A 85 17.43 0.07 -3.07
N VAL A 86 16.87 -0.95 -2.39
CA VAL A 86 16.14 -0.77 -1.13
C VAL A 86 16.89 -1.29 0.10
N LYS A 87 17.87 -2.19 -0.07
CA LYS A 87 18.55 -2.85 1.06
C LYS A 87 19.23 -1.89 2.04
N SER A 88 19.73 -0.74 1.55
CA SER A 88 20.37 0.28 2.39
C SER A 88 19.39 1.04 3.30
N TYR A 89 18.10 0.97 3.00
CA TYR A 89 17.03 1.63 3.75
C TYR A 89 16.25 0.67 4.65
N THR A 90 16.61 -0.62 4.63
CA THR A 90 15.91 -1.67 5.39
C THR A 90 16.88 -2.40 6.32
N VAL A 91 16.39 -2.77 7.49
CA VAL A 91 17.08 -3.68 8.41
C VAL A 91 16.35 -5.03 8.35
N THR A 92 16.97 -6.00 7.69
CA THR A 92 16.36 -7.31 7.47
C THR A 92 17.43 -8.41 7.39
N ASN A 93 17.07 -9.63 7.76
CA ASN A 93 17.86 -10.84 7.51
C ASN A 93 17.47 -11.53 6.19
N MET A 94 16.59 -10.93 5.41
CA MET A 94 16.17 -11.44 4.09
C MET A 94 17.25 -11.20 3.06
N GLY A 95 17.70 -12.26 2.40
CA GLY A 95 18.59 -12.18 1.25
C GLY A 95 17.84 -11.99 -0.07
N ASN A 96 18.59 -11.74 -1.14
CA ASN A 96 18.04 -11.54 -2.49
C ASN A 96 17.20 -12.75 -2.98
N ASP A 97 17.58 -13.97 -2.60
CA ASP A 97 16.86 -15.20 -2.95
C ASP A 97 15.47 -15.27 -2.34
N ILE A 98 15.32 -14.84 -1.06
CA ILE A 98 14.03 -14.77 -0.39
C ILE A 98 13.19 -13.64 -0.96
N PHE A 99 13.80 -12.49 -1.22
CA PHE A 99 13.13 -11.35 -1.86
C PHE A 99 12.55 -11.74 -3.24
N ALA A 100 13.34 -12.43 -4.07
CA ALA A 100 12.89 -12.93 -5.37
C ALA A 100 11.71 -13.92 -5.24
N LYS A 101 11.75 -14.83 -4.25
CA LYS A 101 10.64 -15.77 -3.99
C LYS A 101 9.37 -15.04 -3.55
N LEU A 102 9.48 -14.00 -2.70
CA LEU A 102 8.33 -13.20 -2.29
C LEU A 102 7.72 -12.44 -3.47
N LEU A 103 8.56 -11.82 -4.31
CA LEU A 103 8.08 -11.15 -5.52
C LEU A 103 7.41 -12.14 -6.49
N ALA A 104 7.96 -13.33 -6.65
CA ALA A 104 7.36 -14.39 -7.46
C ALA A 104 6.03 -14.89 -6.86
N ALA A 105 5.96 -15.07 -5.53
CA ALA A 105 4.74 -15.48 -4.85
C ALA A 105 3.61 -14.45 -4.95
N SER A 106 3.95 -13.17 -5.08
CA SER A 106 2.98 -12.09 -5.28
C SER A 106 2.42 -11.98 -6.70
N GLN A 107 2.72 -12.96 -7.61
CA GLN A 107 2.27 -12.92 -9.02
C GLN A 107 0.76 -12.81 -9.20
N ASN A 108 -0.01 -13.29 -8.24
CA ASN A 108 -1.48 -13.13 -8.25
C ASN A 108 -1.93 -11.75 -7.74
N GLY A 109 -0.99 -10.85 -7.51
CA GLY A 109 -1.21 -9.55 -6.88
C GLY A 109 -1.40 -9.66 -5.36
N ILE A 110 -1.55 -8.50 -4.73
CA ILE A 110 -2.11 -8.41 -3.37
C ILE A 110 -3.62 -8.42 -3.58
N THR A 111 -4.23 -9.61 -3.55
CA THR A 111 -5.63 -9.80 -3.92
C THR A 111 -6.56 -9.34 -2.81
N ASP A 112 -6.17 -9.60 -1.55
CA ASP A 112 -7.00 -9.29 -0.40
C ASP A 112 -6.16 -8.57 0.66
N THR A 113 -6.57 -7.36 1.00
CA THR A 113 -6.08 -6.63 2.14
C THR A 113 -7.28 -6.30 2.99
N GLU A 114 -7.35 -6.88 4.16
CA GLU A 114 -8.42 -6.62 5.10
C GLU A 114 -8.03 -5.51 6.07
N THR A 115 -9.00 -4.73 6.46
CA THR A 115 -8.85 -3.74 7.52
C THR A 115 -9.44 -4.32 8.79
N VAL A 116 -8.75 -4.16 9.91
CA VAL A 116 -9.30 -4.55 11.22
C VAL A 116 -10.65 -3.87 11.41
N PRO A 117 -11.75 -4.61 11.62
CA PRO A 117 -13.07 -4.01 11.77
C PRO A 117 -13.18 -3.17 13.04
N GLY A 118 -13.88 -2.05 12.95
CA GLY A 118 -14.02 -1.10 14.04
C GLY A 118 -14.44 0.28 13.55
N GLU A 119 -14.49 1.23 14.46
CA GLU A 119 -14.91 2.61 14.19
C GLU A 119 -13.87 3.61 14.69
N GLY A 120 -13.59 4.62 13.86
CA GLY A 120 -12.76 5.75 14.24
C GLY A 120 -13.60 6.83 14.93
N THR A 121 -13.15 7.29 16.09
CA THR A 121 -13.76 8.38 16.83
C THR A 121 -12.75 9.51 17.09
N HIS A 122 -13.25 10.71 17.32
CA HIS A 122 -12.40 11.84 17.69
C HIS A 122 -12.28 11.88 19.23
N GLY A 123 -11.08 11.55 19.74
CA GLY A 123 -10.79 11.68 21.17
C GLY A 123 -10.37 13.09 21.55
N GLU A 124 -10.14 13.34 22.84
CA GLU A 124 -9.76 14.69 23.33
C GLU A 124 -8.45 15.23 22.74
N ASN A 125 -7.48 14.37 22.48
CA ASN A 125 -6.16 14.76 22.02
C ASN A 125 -5.75 14.12 20.67
N PHE A 126 -6.33 12.94 20.36
CA PHE A 126 -6.00 12.15 19.18
C PHE A 126 -7.24 11.42 18.66
N ASP A 127 -7.22 11.06 17.37
CA ASP A 127 -8.20 10.11 16.85
C ASP A 127 -8.00 8.74 17.51
N GLU A 128 -9.08 8.12 17.93
CA GLU A 128 -9.11 6.78 18.52
C GLU A 128 -9.78 5.81 17.55
N TYR A 129 -9.35 4.55 17.58
CA TYR A 129 -9.96 3.49 16.80
C TYR A 129 -10.43 2.39 17.74
N HIS A 130 -11.74 2.18 17.77
CA HIS A 130 -12.38 1.16 18.60
C HIS A 130 -12.61 -0.10 17.78
N ILE A 131 -11.90 -1.16 18.13
CA ILE A 131 -11.97 -2.45 17.43
C ILE A 131 -13.29 -3.14 17.77
N ASP A 132 -13.95 -3.67 16.74
CA ASP A 132 -15.04 -4.64 16.90
C ASP A 132 -14.42 -6.04 17.08
N GLU A 133 -14.32 -6.49 18.33
CA GLU A 133 -13.67 -7.76 18.70
C GLU A 133 -14.39 -8.98 18.13
N ASP A 134 -15.71 -8.95 18.01
CA ASP A 134 -16.49 -10.06 17.46
C ASP A 134 -16.25 -10.16 15.93
N ALA A 135 -16.35 -9.05 15.22
CA ALA A 135 -16.08 -9.00 13.79
C ALA A 135 -14.62 -9.29 13.46
N LEU A 136 -13.67 -8.89 14.33
CA LEU A 136 -12.25 -9.23 14.19
C LEU A 136 -12.03 -10.75 14.34
N SER A 137 -12.69 -11.38 15.29
CA SER A 137 -12.61 -12.82 15.49
C SER A 137 -13.13 -13.59 14.27
N ASP A 138 -14.27 -13.15 13.71
CA ASP A 138 -14.84 -13.75 12.49
C ASP A 138 -13.91 -13.55 11.28
N LEU A 139 -13.31 -12.37 11.14
CA LEU A 139 -12.33 -12.09 10.10
C LEU A 139 -11.12 -13.01 10.19
N ILE A 140 -10.52 -13.15 11.39
CA ILE A 140 -9.38 -14.04 11.63
C ILE A 140 -9.74 -15.49 11.28
N ILE A 141 -10.91 -15.96 11.69
CA ILE A 141 -11.38 -17.31 11.37
C ILE A 141 -11.51 -17.48 9.85
N SER A 142 -12.08 -16.50 9.15
CA SER A 142 -12.26 -16.57 7.70
C SER A 142 -10.95 -16.58 6.91
N MET A 143 -9.91 -15.91 7.43
CA MET A 143 -8.61 -15.78 6.76
C MET A 143 -7.67 -16.96 7.00
N PHE A 144 -7.68 -17.52 8.19
CA PHE A 144 -6.64 -18.46 8.64
C PHE A 144 -7.15 -19.86 8.96
N TYR A 145 -8.45 -20.08 9.02
CA TYR A 145 -9.03 -21.37 9.37
C TYR A 145 -10.00 -21.86 8.28
N GLU A 146 -9.78 -23.08 7.82
CA GLU A 146 -10.75 -23.76 6.95
C GLU A 146 -11.91 -24.30 7.81
N LYS A 147 -13.15 -24.19 7.28
CA LYS A 147 -14.29 -24.90 7.86
C LYS A 147 -14.08 -26.39 7.64
N ILE A 148 -13.95 -27.13 8.76
CA ILE A 148 -13.94 -28.61 8.76
C ILE A 148 -15.35 -29.12 8.48
#